data_dccd1eede4a5f06633d6e02dae965d66
#
_entry.id   dccd1eede4a5f06633d6e02dae965d66
#
_cell.length_a   1.000
_cell.length_b   1.000
_cell.length_c   1.000
_cell.angle_alpha   90.00
_cell.angle_beta   90.00
_cell.angle_gamma   90.00
#
_symmetry.space_group_name_H-M   'P 1'
#
loop_
_entity.id
_entity.type
_entity.pdbx_description
1 polymer ?
#
loop_
_entity_poly.entity_id
_entity_poly.type
_entity_poly.pdbx_seq_one_letter_code
_entity_poly.pdbx_strand_id
1 'polypeptide(L)'
;MENEKFRLFISQPMSGISIEKIKEDRQRGYEYFKSLGVTDKEIEVIDNLQEDAEGYIATDYLSTDIKLLGRADGVLFLRNWDNARGCKVEYLVAKYYVNGDIFMEPKI
;
A
#
# COMPACT_ATOMS: atom_id res chain seq x y z
N MET A 1 6.07 -2.47 -25.10
CA MET A 1 6.90 -3.23 -24.18
C MET A 1 6.10 -3.70 -23.01
N GLU A 2 6.18 -4.96 -22.70
CA GLU A 2 5.44 -5.47 -21.57
C GLU A 2 5.98 -4.95 -20.27
N ASN A 3 5.10 -4.80 -19.30
CA ASN A 3 5.51 -4.47 -17.96
C ASN A 3 6.14 -5.72 -17.33
N GLU A 4 7.42 -5.63 -17.04
CA GLU A 4 8.18 -6.77 -16.52
C GLU A 4 8.19 -6.85 -15.00
N LYS A 5 7.54 -5.90 -14.33
CA LYS A 5 7.46 -5.89 -12.88
C LYS A 5 6.01 -5.88 -12.44
N PHE A 6 5.75 -6.56 -11.31
CA PHE A 6 4.47 -6.48 -10.64
C PHE A 6 4.52 -5.33 -9.66
N ARG A 7 3.66 -4.34 -9.83
CA ARG A 7 3.67 -3.13 -9.01
C ARG A 7 2.70 -3.31 -7.86
N LEU A 8 3.24 -3.37 -6.65
CA LEU A 8 2.49 -3.61 -5.44
C LEU A 8 2.34 -2.32 -4.63
N PHE A 9 1.11 -1.91 -4.37
CA PHE A 9 0.83 -0.81 -3.45
C PHE A 9 0.54 -1.41 -2.08
N ILE A 10 1.23 -0.94 -1.05
CA ILE A 10 1.00 -1.40 0.32
C ILE A 10 0.31 -0.30 1.10
N SER A 11 -0.89 -0.60 1.59
CA SER A 11 -1.67 0.30 2.44
C SER A 11 -1.49 -0.14 3.89
N GLN A 12 -1.03 0.78 4.74
CA GLN A 12 -0.73 0.46 6.14
C GLN A 12 -0.99 1.66 7.05
N PRO A 13 -1.37 1.40 8.31
CA PRO A 13 -1.51 2.47 9.28
C PRO A 13 -0.18 3.16 9.53
N MET A 14 -0.18 4.49 9.58
CA MET A 14 1.04 5.27 9.78
C MET A 14 0.92 6.31 10.89
N SER A 15 -0.27 6.81 11.16
CA SER A 15 -0.48 7.88 12.12
C SER A 15 -0.07 7.43 13.54
N GLY A 16 0.83 8.19 14.14
CA GLY A 16 1.32 7.88 15.49
C GLY A 16 2.29 6.72 15.58
N ILE A 17 2.75 6.20 14.43
CA ILE A 17 3.66 5.04 14.39
C ILE A 17 5.03 5.53 13.91
N SER A 18 6.10 5.06 14.56
CA SER A 18 7.47 5.47 14.17
C SER A 18 7.79 4.99 12.76
N ILE A 19 8.69 5.72 12.10
CA ILE A 19 9.10 5.34 10.74
C ILE A 19 9.78 3.97 10.72
N GLU A 20 10.52 3.62 11.77
CA GLU A 20 11.16 2.30 11.87
C GLU A 20 10.11 1.20 11.93
N LYS A 21 9.06 1.41 12.70
CA LYS A 21 7.97 0.42 12.81
C LYS A 21 7.19 0.33 11.51
N ILE A 22 6.97 1.45 10.83
CA ILE A 22 6.32 1.46 9.52
C ILE A 22 7.11 0.62 8.54
N LYS A 23 8.42 0.81 8.48
CA LYS A 23 9.27 0.05 7.55
C LYS A 23 9.33 -1.43 7.90
N GLU A 24 9.36 -1.75 9.18
CA GLU A 24 9.35 -3.12 9.68
C GLU A 24 8.05 -3.84 9.28
N ASP A 25 6.92 -3.18 9.51
CA ASP A 25 5.61 -3.73 9.15
C ASP A 25 5.49 -3.92 7.64
N ARG A 26 6.03 -2.97 6.88
CA ARG A 26 6.02 -3.01 5.42
C ARG A 26 6.84 -4.20 4.90
N GLN A 27 8.01 -4.43 5.48
CA GLN A 27 8.85 -5.56 5.09
C GLN A 27 8.16 -6.87 5.41
N ARG A 28 7.52 -6.98 6.57
CA ARG A 28 6.75 -8.17 6.94
C ARG A 28 5.64 -8.44 5.93
N GLY A 29 4.89 -7.39 5.56
CA GLY A 29 3.82 -7.50 4.58
C GLY A 29 4.33 -7.94 3.21
N TYR A 30 5.45 -7.38 2.78
CA TYR A 30 6.07 -7.75 1.52
C TYR A 30 6.44 -9.25 1.51
N GLU A 31 7.06 -9.75 2.58
CA GLU A 31 7.40 -11.17 2.67
C GLU A 31 6.15 -12.05 2.66
N TYR A 32 5.10 -11.61 3.33
CA TYR A 32 3.82 -12.31 3.28
C TYR A 32 3.30 -12.39 1.84
N PHE A 33 3.31 -11.27 1.12
CA PHE A 33 2.82 -11.22 -0.26
C PHE A 33 3.63 -12.16 -1.15
N LYS A 34 4.95 -12.16 -1.02
CA LYS A 34 5.81 -13.06 -1.77
C LYS A 34 5.44 -14.51 -1.54
N SER A 35 5.11 -14.85 -0.31
CA SER A 35 4.77 -16.23 0.05
C SER A 35 3.49 -16.72 -0.61
N LEU A 36 2.65 -15.82 -1.08
CA LEU A 36 1.40 -16.20 -1.75
C LEU A 36 1.61 -16.71 -3.18
N GLY A 37 2.75 -16.42 -3.78
CA GLY A 37 3.04 -16.86 -5.14
C GLY A 37 2.12 -16.27 -6.20
N VAL A 38 1.69 -15.03 -6.01
CA VAL A 38 0.73 -14.36 -6.91
C VAL A 38 1.31 -14.13 -8.30
N THR A 39 2.60 -13.85 -8.38
CA THR A 39 3.25 -13.49 -9.65
C THR A 39 4.64 -14.10 -9.73
N ASP A 40 5.06 -14.43 -10.96
CA ASP A 40 6.44 -14.83 -11.27
C ASP A 40 7.31 -13.63 -11.60
N LYS A 41 6.69 -12.45 -11.76
CA LYS A 41 7.43 -11.23 -12.07
C LYS A 41 8.16 -10.71 -10.85
N GLU A 42 9.19 -9.93 -11.08
CA GLU A 42 9.82 -9.16 -10.01
C GLU A 42 8.78 -8.22 -9.41
N ILE A 43 8.73 -8.15 -8.07
CA ILE A 43 7.79 -7.28 -7.37
C ILE A 43 8.45 -5.94 -7.12
N GLU A 44 7.84 -4.89 -7.63
CA GLU A 44 8.23 -3.52 -7.32
C GLU A 44 7.23 -2.94 -6.33
N VAL A 45 7.68 -2.69 -5.10
CA VAL A 45 6.82 -2.03 -4.11
C VAL A 45 6.78 -0.55 -4.44
N ILE A 46 5.58 -0.03 -4.66
CA ILE A 46 5.40 1.39 -4.97
C ILE A 46 5.79 2.20 -3.73
N ASP A 47 6.68 3.16 -3.91
CA ASP A 47 7.12 4.01 -2.81
C ASP A 47 6.05 5.08 -2.54
N ASN A 48 5.30 4.87 -1.47
CA ASN A 48 4.28 5.81 -1.01
C ASN A 48 4.58 6.34 0.39
N LEU A 49 5.81 6.14 0.88
CA LEU A 49 6.23 6.72 2.15
C LEU A 49 6.64 8.17 1.89
N GLN A 50 5.76 9.08 2.26
CA GLN A 50 5.98 10.51 2.01
C GLN A 50 6.59 11.18 3.22
N GLU A 51 7.56 12.04 2.97
CA GLU A 51 8.13 12.87 4.03
C GLU A 51 7.17 14.02 4.35
N ASP A 52 7.25 14.53 5.58
CA ASP A 52 6.45 15.69 5.96
C ASP A 52 6.83 16.88 5.10
N ALA A 53 5.84 17.52 4.53
CA ALA A 53 6.04 18.72 3.71
C ALA A 53 5.32 19.89 4.37
N GLU A 54 6.00 21.04 4.40
CA GLU A 54 5.42 22.25 4.99
C GLU A 54 4.13 22.60 4.27
N GLY A 55 3.09 22.87 5.05
CA GLY A 55 1.80 23.28 4.52
C GLY A 55 0.91 22.13 4.06
N TYR A 56 1.38 20.89 4.09
CA TYR A 56 0.56 19.75 3.71
C TYR A 56 -0.46 19.40 4.78
N ILE A 57 -1.68 19.12 4.33
CA ILE A 57 -2.74 18.60 5.19
C ILE A 57 -3.02 17.14 4.80
N ALA A 58 -3.87 16.47 5.58
CA ALA A 58 -4.13 15.04 5.38
C ALA A 58 -4.55 14.68 3.95
N THR A 59 -5.37 15.53 3.32
CA THR A 59 -5.83 15.25 1.96
C THR A 59 -4.74 15.44 0.91
N ASP A 60 -3.69 16.20 1.18
CA ASP A 60 -2.55 16.31 0.28
C ASP A 60 -1.81 14.96 0.19
N TYR A 61 -1.56 14.35 1.36
CA TYR A 61 -0.91 13.03 1.40
C TYR A 61 -1.79 11.96 0.79
N LEU A 62 -3.08 11.98 1.10
CA LEU A 62 -4.03 11.01 0.57
C LEU A 62 -4.15 11.14 -0.95
N SER A 63 -4.17 12.36 -1.47
CA SER A 63 -4.23 12.62 -2.91
C SER A 63 -3.06 11.98 -3.65
N THR A 64 -1.84 12.12 -3.12
CA THR A 64 -0.65 11.49 -3.69
C THR A 64 -0.78 9.98 -3.67
N ASP A 65 -1.21 9.42 -2.54
CA ASP A 65 -1.40 7.98 -2.40
C ASP A 65 -2.41 7.44 -3.41
N ILE A 66 -3.51 8.15 -3.61
CA ILE A 66 -4.55 7.72 -4.57
C ILE A 66 -3.99 7.67 -5.99
N LYS A 67 -3.17 8.65 -6.37
CA LYS A 67 -2.54 8.65 -7.69
C LYS A 67 -1.64 7.44 -7.88
N LEU A 68 -0.86 7.11 -6.86
CA LEU A 68 0.05 5.97 -6.90
C LEU A 68 -0.74 4.66 -6.91
N LEU A 69 -1.78 4.58 -6.11
CA LEU A 69 -2.65 3.42 -6.01
C LEU A 69 -3.28 3.07 -7.36
N GLY A 70 -3.65 4.07 -8.13
CA GLY A 70 -4.23 3.86 -9.46
C GLY A 70 -3.31 3.19 -10.46
N ARG A 71 -2.02 3.10 -10.15
CA ARG A 71 -1.03 2.48 -11.05
C ARG A 71 -0.59 1.09 -10.60
N ALA A 72 -1.23 0.57 -9.55
CA ALA A 72 -0.84 -0.71 -8.97
C ALA A 72 -1.39 -1.89 -9.76
N ASP A 73 -0.63 -2.97 -9.80
CA ASP A 73 -1.10 -4.26 -10.31
C ASP A 73 -1.79 -5.07 -9.22
N GLY A 74 -1.46 -4.79 -7.96
CA GLY A 74 -2.11 -5.37 -6.81
C GLY A 74 -1.98 -4.45 -5.61
N VAL A 75 -2.90 -4.60 -4.66
CA VAL A 75 -2.93 -3.77 -3.46
C VAL A 75 -2.97 -4.68 -2.23
N LEU A 76 -2.02 -4.48 -1.33
CA LEU A 76 -1.93 -5.24 -0.08
C LEU A 76 -2.27 -4.34 1.08
N PHE A 77 -3.26 -4.74 1.86
CA PHE A 77 -3.63 -4.06 3.09
C PHE A 77 -3.01 -4.80 4.27
N LEU A 78 -2.16 -4.11 5.03
CA LEU A 78 -1.52 -4.72 6.19
C LEU A 78 -2.54 -4.85 7.34
N ARG A 79 -2.24 -5.74 8.27
CA ARG A 79 -3.12 -5.95 9.43
C ARG A 79 -3.42 -4.63 10.12
N ASN A 80 -4.64 -4.52 10.67
CA ASN A 80 -5.15 -3.31 11.34
C ASN A 80 -5.40 -2.11 10.39
N TRP A 81 -5.41 -2.34 9.07
CA TRP A 81 -5.70 -1.29 8.12
C TRP A 81 -7.08 -0.64 8.36
N ASP A 82 -8.04 -1.43 8.83
CA ASP A 82 -9.40 -0.97 9.06
C ASP A 82 -9.54 -0.05 10.28
N ASN A 83 -8.47 0.16 11.04
CA ASN A 83 -8.42 1.14 12.11
C ASN A 83 -7.84 2.49 11.64
N ALA A 84 -7.39 2.58 10.41
CA ALA A 84 -6.78 3.78 9.87
C ALA A 84 -7.66 4.38 8.78
N ARG A 85 -8.05 5.65 8.95
CA ARG A 85 -8.99 6.27 8.00
C ARG A 85 -8.44 6.38 6.59
N GLY A 86 -7.14 6.63 6.43
CA GLY A 86 -6.52 6.68 5.11
C GLY A 86 -6.59 5.34 4.40
N CYS A 87 -6.33 4.26 5.14
CA CYS A 87 -6.43 2.91 4.58
C CYS A 87 -7.86 2.57 4.17
N LYS A 88 -8.85 3.03 4.94
CA LYS A 88 -10.26 2.80 4.58
C LYS A 88 -10.62 3.48 3.27
N VAL A 89 -10.14 4.69 3.04
CA VAL A 89 -10.37 5.40 1.78
C VAL A 89 -9.65 4.68 0.65
N GLU A 90 -8.41 4.28 0.87
CA GLU A 90 -7.64 3.55 -0.14
C GLU A 90 -8.30 2.23 -0.50
N TYR A 91 -8.92 1.56 0.45
CA TYR A 91 -9.67 0.34 0.18
C TYR A 91 -10.83 0.58 -0.79
N LEU A 92 -11.59 1.64 -0.57
CA LEU A 92 -12.71 1.99 -1.45
C LEU A 92 -12.21 2.34 -2.85
N VAL A 93 -11.11 3.08 -2.95
CA VAL A 93 -10.53 3.41 -4.25
C VAL A 93 -10.04 2.14 -4.94
N ALA A 94 -9.36 1.27 -4.22
CA ALA A 94 -8.87 0.02 -4.80
C ALA A 94 -10.04 -0.83 -5.31
N LYS A 95 -11.10 -0.93 -4.53
CA LYS A 95 -12.27 -1.73 -4.87
C LYS A 95 -12.98 -1.23 -6.11
N TYR A 96 -13.11 0.08 -6.26
CA TYR A 96 -13.94 0.66 -7.32
C TYR A 96 -13.16 1.16 -8.54
N TYR A 97 -11.88 1.46 -8.39
CA TYR A 97 -11.12 2.15 -9.46
C TYR A 97 -9.84 1.45 -9.87
N VAL A 98 -9.37 0.45 -9.14
CA VAL A 98 -8.12 -0.23 -9.47
C VAL A 98 -8.44 -1.59 -10.07
N ASN A 99 -7.80 -1.89 -11.20
CA ASN A 99 -8.05 -3.17 -11.89
C ASN A 99 -7.28 -4.34 -11.28
N GLY A 100 -6.40 -4.07 -10.33
CA GLY A 100 -5.60 -5.11 -9.67
C GLY A 100 -6.38 -5.81 -8.57
N ASP A 101 -5.85 -6.95 -8.14
CA ASP A 101 -6.44 -7.71 -7.05
C ASP A 101 -6.11 -7.08 -5.70
N ILE A 102 -6.98 -7.31 -4.73
CA ILE A 102 -6.81 -6.84 -3.36
C ILE A 102 -6.41 -8.01 -2.48
N PHE A 103 -5.37 -7.82 -1.69
CA PHE A 103 -4.87 -8.81 -0.75
C PHE A 103 -4.87 -8.22 0.65
N MET A 104 -5.07 -9.05 1.64
CA MET A 104 -5.07 -8.61 3.04
C MET A 104 -4.15 -9.48 3.86
N GLU A 105 -3.26 -8.84 4.61
CA GLU A 105 -2.42 -9.55 5.56
C GLU A 105 -3.30 -10.05 6.70
N PRO A 106 -3.21 -11.34 7.06
CA PRO A 106 -4.06 -11.86 8.13
C PRO A 106 -3.77 -11.19 9.47
N LYS A 107 -4.80 -11.04 10.25
CA LYS A 107 -4.65 -10.69 11.66
C LYS A 107 -4.16 -11.94 12.38
N ILE A 108 -3.34 -11.72 13.39
CA ILE A 108 -2.79 -12.82 14.17
C ILE A 108 -3.90 -13.48 14.98
#